data_e83818ec54836d2f845d73f5b9d042ed
#
_entry.id   e83818ec54836d2f845d73f5b9d042ed
#
_cell.length_a   1.000
_cell.length_b   1.000
_cell.length_c   1.000
_cell.angle_alpha   90.00
_cell.angle_beta   90.00
_cell.angle_gamma   90.00
#
_symmetry.space_group_name_H-M   'P 1'
#
loop_
_entity.id
_entity.type
_entity.pdbx_description
1 polymer ?
#
loop_
_entity_poly.entity_id
_entity_poly.type
_entity_poly.pdbx_seq_one_letter_code
_entity_poly.pdbx_strand_id
1 'polypeptide(L)'
;KLKSMSSPNPAQVPQIKKILRFYKASSYVTGGFLILLMITWGIRRLPFLGFDLWLLGPNGFFSFEQYGVDGEGLPDVGFNLTVWILIIHGWLYVVYLFADFRIWTLMRWSFTRFLLIALGGVIPFLSFYTENRYAKMAHEQLAKLEGK
;
A
#
# COMPACT_ATOMS: atom_id res chain seq x y z
N LYS A 1 25.67 15.53 13.86
CA LYS A 1 26.20 14.20 14.24
C LYS A 1 25.34 13.14 13.61
N LEU A 2 25.89 12.48 12.59
CA LEU A 2 25.31 11.25 12.13
C LEU A 2 25.40 10.24 13.29
N LYS A 3 24.28 10.04 13.97
CA LYS A 3 24.16 8.89 14.86
C LYS A 3 24.58 7.70 14.05
N SER A 4 25.65 7.02 14.47
CA SER A 4 26.01 5.74 13.89
C SER A 4 24.74 4.88 13.90
N MET A 5 24.18 4.65 12.72
CA MET A 5 23.03 3.79 12.62
C MET A 5 23.47 2.41 13.08
N SER A 6 22.88 1.95 14.17
CA SER A 6 23.18 0.63 14.69
C SER A 6 22.93 -0.41 13.60
N SER A 7 23.93 -1.24 13.34
CA SER A 7 23.77 -2.34 12.38
C SER A 7 22.75 -3.35 12.86
N PRO A 8 21.99 -4.00 11.95
CA PRO A 8 21.14 -5.11 12.32
C PRO A 8 21.95 -6.24 12.93
N ASN A 9 21.31 -7.03 13.82
CA ASN A 9 21.95 -8.18 14.43
C ASN A 9 22.17 -9.28 13.37
N PRO A 10 23.40 -9.78 13.15
CA PRO A 10 23.66 -10.86 12.18
C PRO A 10 22.85 -12.14 12.43
N ALA A 11 22.51 -12.44 13.68
CA ALA A 11 21.69 -13.60 14.01
C ALA A 11 20.25 -13.50 13.49
N GLN A 12 19.79 -12.29 13.20
CA GLN A 12 18.43 -12.04 12.70
C GLN A 12 18.34 -11.97 11.17
N VAL A 13 19.44 -12.16 10.44
CA VAL A 13 19.47 -12.04 8.98
C VAL A 13 18.40 -12.90 8.28
N PRO A 14 18.20 -14.19 8.63
CA PRO A 14 17.14 -14.97 7.98
C PRO A 14 15.75 -14.40 8.21
N GLN A 15 15.48 -13.91 9.41
CA GLN A 15 14.21 -13.28 9.78
C GLN A 15 14.00 -11.97 9.01
N ILE A 16 15.05 -11.18 8.87
CA ILE A 16 15.02 -9.92 8.10
C ILE A 16 14.73 -10.20 6.63
N LYS A 17 15.37 -11.20 6.03
CA LYS A 17 15.12 -11.58 4.64
C LYS A 17 13.66 -12.01 4.41
N LYS A 18 13.09 -12.73 5.35
CA LYS A 18 11.68 -13.16 5.30
C LYS A 18 10.74 -11.98 5.34
N ILE A 19 10.96 -11.04 6.27
CA ILE A 19 10.09 -9.87 6.41
C ILE A 19 10.26 -8.91 5.24
N LEU A 20 11.43 -8.82 4.63
CA LEU A 20 11.65 -8.01 3.42
C LEU A 20 10.83 -8.53 2.24
N ARG A 21 10.74 -9.84 2.04
CA ARG A 21 9.88 -10.42 1.02
C ARG A 21 8.42 -10.09 1.28
N PHE A 22 7.98 -10.21 2.53
CA PHE A 22 6.63 -9.86 2.94
C PHE A 22 6.35 -8.37 2.72
N TYR A 23 7.28 -7.49 3.11
CA TYR A 23 7.20 -6.05 2.87
C TYR A 23 7.07 -5.75 1.37
N LYS A 24 7.90 -6.35 0.55
CA LYS A 24 7.88 -6.16 -0.89
C LYS A 24 6.53 -6.56 -1.49
N ALA A 25 6.03 -7.74 -1.14
CA ALA A 25 4.73 -8.23 -1.60
C ALA A 25 3.60 -7.30 -1.15
N SER A 26 3.55 -6.94 0.13
CA SER A 26 2.52 -6.05 0.68
C SER A 26 2.58 -4.65 0.06
N SER A 27 3.77 -4.14 -0.22
CA SER A 27 3.97 -2.84 -0.88
C SER A 27 3.37 -2.83 -2.29
N TYR A 28 3.64 -3.85 -3.09
CA TYR A 28 3.10 -3.93 -4.45
C TYR A 28 1.57 -4.09 -4.45
N VAL A 29 1.05 -4.95 -3.59
CA VAL A 29 -0.41 -5.18 -3.49
C VAL A 29 -1.11 -3.91 -3.02
N THR A 30 -0.63 -3.30 -1.94
CA THR A 30 -1.20 -2.07 -1.37
C THR A 30 -1.12 -0.91 -2.37
N GLY A 31 0.02 -0.75 -3.03
CA GLY A 31 0.22 0.27 -4.05
C GLY A 31 -0.67 0.08 -5.26
N GLY A 32 -0.85 -1.17 -5.71
CA GLY A 32 -1.77 -1.50 -6.80
C GLY A 32 -3.21 -1.15 -6.47
N PHE A 33 -3.68 -1.50 -5.26
CA PHE A 33 -5.01 -1.12 -4.80
C PHE A 33 -5.16 0.40 -4.61
N LEU A 34 -4.12 1.10 -4.22
CA LEU A 34 -4.15 2.56 -4.13
C LEU A 34 -4.33 3.21 -5.51
N ILE A 35 -3.62 2.72 -6.53
CA ILE A 35 -3.78 3.20 -7.91
C ILE A 35 -5.21 2.92 -8.39
N LEU A 36 -5.72 1.72 -8.13
CA LEU A 36 -7.08 1.35 -8.49
C LEU A 36 -8.11 2.27 -7.80
N LEU A 37 -7.89 2.57 -6.53
CA LEU A 37 -8.72 3.50 -5.76
C LEU A 37 -8.69 4.90 -6.36
N MET A 38 -7.52 5.38 -6.76
CA MET A 38 -7.37 6.68 -7.39
C MET A 38 -8.11 6.76 -8.73
N ILE A 39 -8.08 5.69 -9.53
CA ILE A 39 -8.80 5.61 -10.80
C ILE A 39 -10.32 5.65 -10.55
N THR A 40 -10.83 4.82 -9.65
CA THR A 40 -12.27 4.76 -9.34
C THR A 40 -12.77 6.05 -8.71
N TRP A 41 -11.99 6.65 -7.81
CA TRP A 41 -12.31 7.94 -7.22
C TRP A 41 -12.32 9.05 -8.25
N GLY A 42 -11.36 9.04 -9.19
CA GLY A 42 -11.30 10.01 -10.31
C GLY A 42 -12.52 9.92 -11.21
N ILE A 43 -12.96 8.71 -11.55
CA ILE A 43 -14.18 8.50 -12.35
C ILE A 43 -15.40 9.12 -11.65
N ARG A 44 -15.51 8.92 -10.33
CA ARG A 44 -16.61 9.48 -9.52
C ARG A 44 -16.58 11.01 -9.50
N ARG A 45 -15.41 11.62 -9.42
CA ARG A 45 -15.25 13.06 -9.18
C ARG A 45 -15.22 13.92 -10.44
N LEU A 46 -14.94 13.33 -11.61
CA LEU A 46 -14.87 14.10 -12.85
C LEU A 46 -16.28 14.56 -13.26
N PRO A 47 -16.47 15.86 -13.54
CA PRO A 47 -17.82 16.42 -13.81
C PRO A 47 -18.53 15.81 -15.01
N PHE A 48 -17.76 15.27 -15.97
CA PHE A 48 -18.30 14.68 -17.19
C PHE A 48 -18.44 13.16 -17.10
N LEU A 49 -17.95 12.54 -16.03
CA LEU A 49 -18.09 11.10 -15.80
C LEU A 49 -19.13 10.85 -14.71
N GLY A 50 -18.82 11.08 -13.46
CA GLY A 50 -19.77 11.01 -12.34
C GLY A 50 -20.42 9.65 -12.16
N PHE A 51 -19.73 8.56 -12.49
CA PHE A 51 -20.24 7.19 -12.36
C PHE A 51 -19.49 6.43 -11.28
N ASP A 52 -20.24 5.56 -10.59
CA ASP A 52 -19.64 4.53 -9.74
C ASP A 52 -19.70 3.19 -10.45
N LEU A 53 -18.66 2.39 -10.24
CA LEU A 53 -18.61 1.01 -10.70
C LEU A 53 -19.41 0.13 -9.72
N TRP A 54 -20.35 -0.62 -10.25
CA TRP A 54 -21.25 -1.44 -9.44
C TRP A 54 -21.15 -2.91 -9.83
N LEU A 55 -21.10 -3.78 -8.82
CA LEU A 55 -21.07 -5.23 -9.01
C LEU A 55 -22.34 -5.87 -8.45
N LEU A 56 -22.84 -6.87 -9.16
CA LEU A 56 -23.99 -7.67 -8.75
C LEU A 56 -25.25 -6.83 -8.46
N GLY A 57 -25.39 -5.70 -9.13
CA GLY A 57 -26.54 -4.83 -9.00
C GLY A 57 -27.68 -5.22 -9.93
N PRO A 58 -28.79 -4.44 -9.91
CA PRO A 58 -29.98 -4.73 -10.73
C PRO A 58 -29.71 -4.65 -12.23
N ASN A 59 -28.65 -3.98 -12.68
CA ASN A 59 -28.28 -3.81 -14.08
C ASN A 59 -27.25 -4.84 -14.58
N GLY A 60 -26.99 -5.91 -13.81
CA GLY A 60 -26.11 -6.99 -14.17
C GLY A 60 -24.91 -7.18 -13.23
N PHE A 61 -23.97 -8.05 -13.62
CA PHE A 61 -22.80 -8.36 -12.83
C PHE A 61 -21.86 -7.16 -12.66
N PHE A 62 -21.69 -6.37 -13.74
CA PHE A 62 -20.84 -5.19 -13.76
C PHE A 62 -21.57 -4.06 -14.50
N SER A 63 -21.73 -2.92 -13.85
CA SER A 63 -22.41 -1.77 -14.44
C SER A 63 -21.79 -0.46 -13.96
N PHE A 64 -22.05 0.61 -14.74
CA PHE A 64 -21.73 1.98 -14.35
C PHE A 64 -23.03 2.62 -13.89
N GLU A 65 -23.12 2.92 -12.60
CA GLU A 65 -24.27 3.58 -12.00
C GLU A 65 -24.00 5.06 -11.82
N GLN A 66 -24.92 5.91 -12.24
CA GLN A 66 -24.76 7.35 -12.14
C GLN A 66 -24.74 7.78 -10.67
N TYR A 67 -23.72 8.49 -10.28
CA TYR A 67 -23.57 9.04 -8.94
C TYR A 67 -24.30 10.39 -8.86
N GLY A 68 -25.44 10.42 -8.18
CA GLY A 68 -26.18 11.66 -7.91
C GLY A 68 -25.64 12.40 -6.70
N VAL A 69 -26.20 13.56 -6.43
CA VAL A 69 -25.89 14.33 -5.22
C VAL A 69 -26.27 13.48 -4.00
N ASP A 70 -25.35 13.36 -3.05
CA ASP A 70 -25.52 12.56 -1.83
C ASP A 70 -25.78 11.06 -2.08
N GLY A 71 -25.41 10.54 -3.24
CA GLY A 71 -25.57 9.13 -3.59
C GLY A 71 -26.96 8.76 -4.09
N GLU A 72 -27.78 9.74 -4.42
CA GLU A 72 -29.09 9.49 -5.01
C GLU A 72 -28.95 8.76 -6.36
N GLY A 73 -29.85 7.83 -6.61
CA GLY A 73 -29.89 7.07 -7.87
C GLY A 73 -29.00 5.82 -7.88
N LEU A 74 -28.24 5.59 -6.82
CA LEU A 74 -27.47 4.35 -6.70
C LEU A 74 -28.38 3.17 -6.31
N PRO A 75 -28.08 1.94 -6.83
CA PRO A 75 -28.87 0.77 -6.46
C PRO A 75 -28.79 0.43 -4.98
N ASP A 76 -29.87 -0.11 -4.42
CA ASP A 76 -29.90 -0.61 -3.05
C ASP A 76 -29.30 -2.02 -2.91
N VAL A 77 -29.12 -2.71 -4.03
CA VAL A 77 -28.63 -4.09 -4.09
C VAL A 77 -27.31 -4.14 -4.85
N GLY A 78 -26.41 -4.99 -4.41
CA GLY A 78 -25.10 -5.15 -5.03
C GLY A 78 -24.00 -4.44 -4.27
N PHE A 79 -22.83 -4.29 -4.90
CA PHE A 79 -21.63 -3.77 -4.25
C PHE A 79 -21.07 -2.58 -5.02
N ASN A 80 -20.84 -1.48 -4.31
CA ASN A 80 -20.10 -0.35 -4.84
C ASN A 80 -18.61 -0.69 -4.87
N LEU A 81 -18.03 -0.81 -6.07
CA LEU A 81 -16.65 -1.24 -6.24
C LEU A 81 -15.66 -0.27 -5.59
N THR A 82 -15.90 1.04 -5.69
CA THR A 82 -15.02 2.05 -5.07
C THR A 82 -14.96 1.89 -3.56
N VAL A 83 -16.10 1.66 -2.91
CA VAL A 83 -16.18 1.44 -1.46
C VAL A 83 -15.43 0.17 -1.06
N TRP A 84 -15.63 -0.92 -1.79
CA TRP A 84 -14.94 -2.18 -1.51
C TRP A 84 -13.43 -2.08 -1.72
N ILE A 85 -12.98 -1.40 -2.78
CA ILE A 85 -11.56 -1.14 -3.02
C ILE A 85 -10.98 -0.33 -1.86
N LEU A 86 -11.70 0.68 -1.36
CA LEU A 86 -11.28 1.49 -0.22
C LEU A 86 -11.12 0.63 1.05
N ILE A 87 -12.09 -0.24 1.34
CA ILE A 87 -12.03 -1.13 2.50
C ILE A 87 -10.85 -2.09 2.40
N ILE A 88 -10.69 -2.74 1.25
CA ILE A 88 -9.58 -3.68 1.01
C ILE A 88 -8.24 -2.96 1.11
N HIS A 89 -8.10 -1.79 0.48
CA HIS A 89 -6.88 -0.99 0.57
C HIS A 89 -6.56 -0.64 2.03
N GLY A 90 -7.55 -0.25 2.82
CA GLY A 90 -7.38 0.07 4.24
C GLY A 90 -6.79 -1.11 5.02
N TRP A 91 -7.34 -2.31 4.85
CA TRP A 91 -6.81 -3.52 5.49
C TRP A 91 -5.41 -3.89 4.99
N LEU A 92 -5.16 -3.79 3.70
CA LEU A 92 -3.84 -4.01 3.12
C LEU A 92 -2.82 -3.01 3.66
N TYR A 93 -3.25 -1.77 3.88
CA TYR A 93 -2.40 -0.75 4.48
C TYR A 93 -2.01 -1.11 5.93
N VAL A 94 -2.93 -1.66 6.72
CA VAL A 94 -2.62 -2.14 8.07
C VAL A 94 -1.55 -3.24 8.01
N VAL A 95 -1.67 -4.19 7.09
CA VAL A 95 -0.66 -5.24 6.88
C VAL A 95 0.68 -4.64 6.45
N TYR A 96 0.65 -3.67 5.56
CA TYR A 96 1.83 -2.95 5.11
C TYR A 96 2.53 -2.22 6.26
N LEU A 97 1.78 -1.53 7.12
CA LEU A 97 2.33 -0.86 8.31
C LEU A 97 2.98 -1.86 9.28
N PHE A 98 2.38 -3.02 9.44
CA PHE A 98 2.97 -4.07 10.26
C PHE A 98 4.33 -4.53 9.70
N ALA A 99 4.41 -4.76 8.40
CA ALA A 99 5.65 -5.13 7.74
C ALA A 99 6.71 -4.02 7.88
N ASP A 100 6.32 -2.77 7.67
CA ASP A 100 7.17 -1.59 7.83
C ASP A 100 7.73 -1.49 9.26
N PHE A 101 6.86 -1.64 10.25
CA PHE A 101 7.25 -1.62 11.67
C PHE A 101 8.26 -2.73 11.98
N ARG A 102 8.05 -3.93 11.46
CA ARG A 102 8.98 -5.05 11.65
C ARG A 102 10.32 -4.79 10.99
N ILE A 103 10.34 -4.27 9.78
CA ILE A 103 11.59 -3.91 9.09
C ILE A 103 12.32 -2.80 9.86
N TRP A 104 11.60 -1.77 10.24
CA TRP A 104 12.14 -0.65 11.01
C TRP A 104 12.83 -1.12 12.29
N THR A 105 12.18 -2.00 13.05
CA THR A 105 12.74 -2.56 14.29
C THR A 105 13.96 -3.44 14.03
N LEU A 106 13.87 -4.35 13.05
CA LEU A 106 14.93 -5.32 12.77
C LEU A 106 16.16 -4.67 12.12
N MET A 107 15.95 -3.71 11.22
CA MET A 107 17.04 -2.99 10.55
C MET A 107 17.61 -1.86 11.40
N ARG A 108 16.94 -1.52 12.51
CA ARG A 108 17.32 -0.43 13.40
C ARG A 108 17.48 0.90 12.67
N TRP A 109 16.55 1.16 11.75
CA TRP A 109 16.52 2.40 11.00
C TRP A 109 15.98 3.57 11.83
N SER A 110 16.23 4.79 11.37
CA SER A 110 15.69 6.00 12.00
C SER A 110 14.16 6.07 11.84
N PHE A 111 13.51 6.78 12.76
CA PHE A 111 12.06 6.98 12.72
C PHE A 111 11.62 7.70 11.44
N THR A 112 12.44 8.59 10.89
CA THR A 112 12.16 9.26 9.61
C THR A 112 11.99 8.26 8.48
N ARG A 113 12.81 7.21 8.42
CA ARG A 113 12.66 6.14 7.41
C ARG A 113 11.36 5.37 7.59
N PHE A 114 10.98 5.08 8.83
CA PHE A 114 9.68 4.46 9.14
C PHE A 114 8.54 5.31 8.60
N LEU A 115 8.54 6.62 8.85
CA LEU A 115 7.50 7.52 8.37
C LEU A 115 7.44 7.59 6.85
N LEU A 116 8.58 7.65 6.17
CA LEU A 116 8.63 7.70 4.71
C LEU A 116 8.05 6.43 4.08
N ILE A 117 8.36 5.27 4.64
CA ILE A 117 7.80 4.00 4.17
C ILE A 117 6.30 3.95 4.45
N ALA A 118 5.86 4.37 5.64
CA ALA A 118 4.45 4.41 6.01
C ALA A 118 3.63 5.30 5.06
N LEU A 119 4.16 6.48 4.70
CA LEU A 119 3.53 7.39 3.74
C LEU A 119 3.41 6.77 2.35
N GLY A 120 4.31 5.85 2.00
CA GLY A 120 4.25 5.14 0.73
C GLY A 120 2.95 4.39 0.49
N GLY A 121 2.27 3.93 1.55
CA GLY A 121 0.99 3.23 1.45
C GLY A 121 -0.22 4.15 1.23
N VAL A 122 -0.03 5.47 1.31
CA VAL A 122 -1.10 6.47 1.16
C VAL A 122 -0.90 7.35 -0.07
N ILE A 123 0.35 7.68 -0.39
CA ILE A 123 0.69 8.54 -1.53
C ILE A 123 0.87 7.66 -2.77
N PRO A 124 0.12 7.92 -3.87
CA PRO A 124 0.26 7.14 -5.10
C PRO A 124 1.71 7.12 -5.62
N PHE A 125 2.15 5.96 -6.08
CA PHE A 125 3.49 5.70 -6.62
C PHE A 125 4.63 5.80 -5.61
N LEU A 126 4.46 6.43 -4.45
CA LEU A 126 5.50 6.52 -3.44
C LEU A 126 5.86 5.15 -2.86
N SER A 127 4.88 4.24 -2.72
CA SER A 127 5.12 2.88 -2.24
C SER A 127 6.10 2.12 -3.12
N PHE A 128 6.02 2.27 -4.44
CA PHE A 128 6.93 1.64 -5.38
C PHE A 128 8.34 2.23 -5.29
N TYR A 129 8.41 3.55 -5.16
CA TYR A 129 9.69 4.24 -4.98
C TYR A 129 10.38 3.85 -3.65
N THR A 130 9.64 3.90 -2.55
CA THR A 130 10.18 3.56 -1.23
C THR A 130 10.55 2.09 -1.16
N GLU A 131 9.74 1.19 -1.74
CA GLU A 131 10.07 -0.23 -1.82
C GLU A 131 11.39 -0.45 -2.55
N ASN A 132 11.54 0.10 -3.75
CA ASN A 132 12.76 -0.06 -4.53
C ASN A 132 13.98 0.47 -3.80
N ARG A 133 13.87 1.66 -3.21
CA ARG A 133 14.98 2.31 -2.53
C ARG A 133 15.37 1.61 -1.23
N TYR A 134 14.39 1.37 -0.37
CA TYR A 134 14.67 0.83 0.97
C TYR A 134 14.92 -0.68 0.97
N ALA A 135 14.26 -1.43 0.10
CA ALA A 135 14.58 -2.85 -0.06
C ALA A 135 16.02 -3.03 -0.59
N LYS A 136 16.44 -2.20 -1.54
CA LYS A 136 17.81 -2.20 -2.04
C LYS A 136 18.81 -1.88 -0.93
N MET A 137 18.56 -0.85 -0.14
CA MET A 137 19.39 -0.49 1.01
C MET A 137 19.50 -1.64 2.02
N ALA A 138 18.37 -2.28 2.31
CA ALA A 138 18.33 -3.41 3.23
C ALA A 138 19.16 -4.59 2.71
N HIS A 139 19.02 -4.92 1.42
CA HIS A 139 19.81 -5.99 0.80
C HIS A 139 21.31 -5.67 0.81
N GLU A 140 21.69 -4.43 0.55
CA GLU A 140 23.09 -3.99 0.62
C GLU A 140 23.66 -4.12 2.04
N GLN A 141 22.89 -3.71 3.05
CA GLN A 141 23.31 -3.84 4.45
C GLN A 141 23.45 -5.32 4.86
N LEU A 142 22.51 -6.16 4.43
CA LEU A 142 22.57 -7.60 4.70
C LEU A 142 23.77 -8.26 4.02
N ALA A 143 24.08 -7.87 2.79
CA ALA A 143 25.24 -8.38 2.05
C ALA A 143 26.55 -8.04 2.78
N LYS A 144 26.67 -6.84 3.33
CA LYS A 144 27.83 -6.44 4.14
C LYS A 144 27.96 -7.29 5.41
N LEU A 145 26.86 -7.61 6.07
CA LEU A 145 26.84 -8.46 7.27
C LEU A 145 27.23 -9.91 6.95
N GLU A 146 26.91 -10.39 5.76
CA GLU A 146 27.25 -11.75 5.31
C GLU A 146 28.68 -11.82 4.75
N GLY A 147 29.42 -10.71 4.72
CA GLY A 147 30.80 -10.67 4.20
C GLY A 147 30.90 -10.75 2.68
N LYS A 148 29.87 -10.37 1.98
CA LYS A 148 29.83 -10.36 0.50
C LYS A 148 30.08 -8.99 -0.08
#